data_beb525c80be880d688c4196add95d8b7
#
_entry.id   beb525c80be880d688c4196add95d8b7
#
_cell.length_a   1.000
_cell.length_b   1.000
_cell.length_c   1.000
_cell.angle_alpha   90.00
_cell.angle_beta   90.00
_cell.angle_gamma   90.00
#
_symmetry.space_group_name_H-M   'P 1'
#
loop_
_entity.id
_entity.type
_entity.pdbx_description
1 polymer ?
#
loop_
_entity_poly.entity_id
_entity_poly.type
_entity_poly.pdbx_seq_one_letter_code
_entity_poly.pdbx_strand_id
1 'polypeptide(L)'
;MKRKSHPTAIFAIAVTYLAALLLPLCTRGANAAGDEFCNVRAFGAVGDGQHLDSPAIDKAIDAAAGSGGGTVLVPAGTYLCGSIHLKSNIHLLIDAGATILGAPQSMNVYDETEPWANNPYQDGGHCYFHNSLIWGENLTNVSISGHGVINGGGLVSSDKILDRMCGLQYWGKPAPAPANVVYPPVRLGNKAVALKLCRNVLIRDITIMHGGHFAILVTGCDNMTVDNVTMDTNRDGIDIDCCRNTMVSNCRINSPNDDGLCPKSTYALGRNVITENLTITNCQVSGFEEGTLLDGTMKPSRNRNGRIKFGTEASGGFRNCTVSNCTFRGCKGLALEEVDGGLMEDITVDNLTMIDVQSYAIYITTGIRNRGGNLQQASTCRNISISNVIADQVSKSSGIQIMGTPEKPVENIRLDNIRLISNGGGTAADAALIPAELGTGYPEPKPVSAYGVYARHAKNLELANITTSFNTPDLRPAASFSDIVGLEIDNFKPQVANGVRAAVIAQNVSGLVVRNSPGLP
;
A
#
# COMPACT_ATOMS: atom_id res chain seq x y z
N MET A 1 -60.40 29.00 78.45
CA MET A 1 -59.20 29.78 78.07
C MET A 1 -57.98 28.92 78.29
N LYS A 2 -57.45 28.32 77.26
CA LYS A 2 -56.16 27.60 77.29
C LYS A 2 -55.45 27.87 75.98
N ARG A 3 -54.29 28.57 76.06
CA ARG A 3 -53.39 28.80 74.96
C ARG A 3 -52.64 27.52 74.65
N LYS A 4 -52.60 27.14 73.38
CA LYS A 4 -51.76 26.06 72.86
C LYS A 4 -50.42 26.67 72.35
N SER A 5 -49.35 26.13 72.86
CA SER A 5 -47.94 26.39 72.38
C SER A 5 -47.66 25.53 71.19
N HIS A 6 -47.05 26.13 70.12
CA HIS A 6 -46.54 25.39 68.98
C HIS A 6 -45.02 25.20 69.19
N PRO A 7 -44.45 24.02 68.81
CA PRO A 7 -43.01 23.83 68.78
C PRO A 7 -42.45 24.25 67.43
N THR A 8 -41.36 24.99 67.49
CA THR A 8 -40.55 25.45 66.34
C THR A 8 -39.69 24.30 65.85
N ALA A 9 -39.88 23.86 64.58
CA ALA A 9 -39.02 22.88 63.91
C ALA A 9 -37.84 23.62 63.24
N ILE A 10 -36.61 23.27 63.65
CA ILE A 10 -35.37 23.73 63.03
C ILE A 10 -35.09 22.84 61.83
N PHE A 11 -35.15 23.43 60.62
CA PHE A 11 -34.69 22.76 59.39
C PHE A 11 -33.19 23.00 59.23
N ALA A 12 -32.39 21.95 59.35
CA ALA A 12 -30.97 21.95 58.94
C ALA A 12 -30.90 21.83 57.44
N ILE A 13 -30.37 22.86 56.74
CA ILE A 13 -30.08 22.85 55.30
C ILE A 13 -28.71 22.19 55.11
N ALA A 14 -28.70 20.97 54.61
CA ALA A 14 -27.45 20.34 54.13
C ALA A 14 -27.11 20.92 52.76
N VAL A 15 -26.02 21.71 52.72
CA VAL A 15 -25.43 22.21 51.45
C VAL A 15 -24.56 21.09 50.87
N THR A 16 -25.09 20.37 49.90
CA THR A 16 -24.31 19.45 49.08
C THR A 16 -23.56 20.23 48.02
N TYR A 17 -22.25 20.29 48.13
CA TYR A 17 -21.34 20.81 47.08
C TYR A 17 -21.36 19.81 45.92
N LEU A 18 -22.10 20.13 44.86
CA LEU A 18 -22.02 19.49 43.57
C LEU A 18 -20.80 20.07 42.83
N ALA A 19 -19.67 19.38 42.83
CA ALA A 19 -18.55 19.72 42.00
C ALA A 19 -18.95 19.46 40.54
N ALA A 20 -19.43 20.49 39.88
CA ALA A 20 -19.63 20.46 38.43
C ALA A 20 -18.25 20.40 37.76
N LEU A 21 -17.88 19.24 37.21
CA LEU A 21 -16.83 19.12 36.23
C LEU A 21 -17.25 19.96 35.01
N LEU A 22 -16.72 21.15 34.91
CA LEU A 22 -16.79 21.98 33.71
C LEU A 22 -15.95 21.29 32.62
N LEU A 23 -16.56 20.40 31.86
CA LEU A 23 -16.04 20.06 30.53
C LEU A 23 -16.10 21.34 29.70
N PRO A 24 -15.03 21.72 28.98
CA PRO A 24 -15.08 22.88 28.10
C PRO A 24 -16.12 22.60 27.01
N LEU A 25 -17.24 23.29 27.07
CA LEU A 25 -18.20 23.35 25.98
C LEU A 25 -17.47 23.88 24.74
N CYS A 26 -17.62 23.19 23.63
CA CYS A 26 -17.22 23.74 22.31
C CYS A 26 -17.73 25.19 22.22
N THR A 27 -16.82 26.16 22.23
CA THR A 27 -17.22 27.56 22.06
C THR A 27 -17.71 27.72 20.64
N ARG A 28 -19.02 27.96 20.48
CA ARG A 28 -19.62 28.33 19.20
C ARG A 28 -18.98 29.61 18.69
N GLY A 29 -18.07 29.51 17.72
CA GLY A 29 -17.67 30.66 16.92
C GLY A 29 -18.88 31.06 16.09
N ALA A 30 -19.51 32.19 16.44
CA ALA A 30 -20.63 32.70 15.69
C ALA A 30 -20.16 33.19 14.31
N ASN A 31 -20.26 32.34 13.30
CA ASN A 31 -20.30 32.75 11.90
C ASN A 31 -21.41 31.99 11.16
N ALA A 32 -22.13 32.72 10.38
CA ALA A 32 -23.37 32.37 9.70
C ALA A 32 -23.41 30.99 9.07
N ALA A 33 -24.48 30.26 9.37
CA ALA A 33 -24.96 29.00 8.77
C ALA A 33 -24.09 27.74 8.99
N GLY A 34 -24.26 27.04 10.12
CA GLY A 34 -24.51 25.60 10.09
C GLY A 34 -23.38 24.62 10.33
N ASP A 35 -22.10 24.94 10.35
CA ASP A 35 -21.05 23.96 10.61
C ASP A 35 -20.34 24.19 11.96
N GLU A 36 -20.61 23.34 12.93
CA GLU A 36 -19.92 23.36 14.23
C GLU A 36 -18.56 22.66 14.11
N PHE A 37 -17.45 23.44 14.06
CA PHE A 37 -16.10 22.93 14.07
C PHE A 37 -15.53 22.93 15.49
N CYS A 38 -14.95 21.80 15.94
CA CYS A 38 -14.09 21.76 17.10
C CYS A 38 -12.67 22.19 16.69
N ASN A 39 -12.36 23.49 16.83
CA ASN A 39 -11.05 24.02 16.50
C ASN A 39 -10.02 23.61 17.57
N VAL A 40 -8.94 22.91 17.20
CA VAL A 40 -7.93 22.38 18.13
C VAL A 40 -7.26 23.47 19.00
N ARG A 41 -7.18 24.72 18.50
CA ARG A 41 -6.65 25.84 19.28
C ARG A 41 -7.52 26.16 20.51
N ALA A 42 -8.82 25.98 20.43
CA ALA A 42 -9.73 26.15 21.56
C ALA A 42 -9.50 25.10 22.67
N PHE A 43 -8.82 24.01 22.35
CA PHE A 43 -8.46 22.93 23.28
C PHE A 43 -7.00 22.98 23.74
N GLY A 44 -6.28 24.03 23.36
CA GLY A 44 -4.92 24.31 23.83
C GLY A 44 -3.80 23.98 22.84
N ALA A 45 -4.11 23.63 21.59
CA ALA A 45 -3.08 23.48 20.57
C ALA A 45 -2.44 24.82 20.20
N VAL A 46 -1.12 24.86 20.13
CA VAL A 46 -0.33 26.06 19.85
C VAL A 46 -0.02 26.19 18.37
N GLY A 47 0.42 25.12 17.73
CA GLY A 47 0.75 25.09 16.31
C GLY A 47 1.99 25.89 15.95
N ASP A 48 3.02 25.89 16.81
CA ASP A 48 4.30 26.59 16.61
C ASP A 48 5.47 25.65 16.22
N GLY A 49 5.20 24.35 16.09
CA GLY A 49 6.20 23.31 15.76
C GLY A 49 7.11 22.92 16.92
N GLN A 50 6.88 23.42 18.13
CA GLN A 50 7.71 23.16 19.30
C GLN A 50 6.94 22.54 20.47
N HIS A 51 5.73 23.04 20.75
CA HIS A 51 4.85 22.48 21.77
C HIS A 51 4.21 21.17 21.27
N LEU A 52 4.07 20.21 22.19
CA LEU A 52 3.38 18.95 21.88
C LEU A 52 1.87 19.18 21.83
N ASP A 53 1.30 19.13 20.62
CA ASP A 53 -0.08 19.47 20.36
C ASP A 53 -1.04 18.26 20.27
N SER A 54 -0.52 17.02 20.15
CA SER A 54 -1.39 15.84 20.05
C SER A 54 -2.39 15.71 21.21
N PRO A 55 -2.06 16.02 22.49
CA PRO A 55 -3.04 15.95 23.57
C PRO A 55 -4.18 16.98 23.42
N ALA A 56 -3.92 18.13 22.79
CA ALA A 56 -4.96 19.13 22.54
C ALA A 56 -5.85 18.73 21.35
N ILE A 57 -5.27 18.12 20.33
CA ILE A 57 -6.00 17.55 19.18
C ILE A 57 -6.92 16.41 19.67
N ASP A 58 -6.43 15.52 20.52
CA ASP A 58 -7.23 14.45 21.11
C ASP A 58 -8.41 14.97 21.94
N LYS A 59 -8.19 16.03 22.73
CA LYS A 59 -9.30 16.67 23.46
C LYS A 59 -10.37 17.23 22.53
N ALA A 60 -9.99 17.80 21.38
CA ALA A 60 -10.93 18.28 20.40
C ALA A 60 -11.71 17.12 19.74
N ILE A 61 -11.01 16.00 19.43
CA ILE A 61 -11.63 14.78 18.93
C ILE A 61 -12.60 14.19 19.97
N ASP A 62 -12.20 14.15 21.25
CA ASP A 62 -13.02 13.66 22.34
C ASP A 62 -14.30 14.48 22.53
N ALA A 63 -14.19 15.80 22.45
CA ALA A 63 -15.33 16.71 22.56
C ALA A 63 -16.31 16.54 21.39
N ALA A 64 -15.79 16.47 20.16
CA ALA A 64 -16.61 16.20 18.98
C ALA A 64 -17.31 14.83 19.07
N ALA A 65 -16.57 13.77 19.44
CA ALA A 65 -17.12 12.43 19.59
C ALA A 65 -18.17 12.36 20.70
N GLY A 66 -17.95 13.03 21.84
CA GLY A 66 -18.89 13.15 22.93
C GLY A 66 -20.21 13.86 22.55
N SER A 67 -20.19 14.67 21.51
CA SER A 67 -21.36 15.32 20.92
C SER A 67 -22.03 14.52 19.80
N GLY A 68 -21.58 13.29 19.56
CA GLY A 68 -22.11 12.41 18.51
C GLY A 68 -21.30 12.37 17.22
N GLY A 69 -20.23 13.16 17.13
CA GLY A 69 -19.36 13.31 15.95
C GLY A 69 -19.26 14.75 15.49
N GLY A 70 -18.49 14.99 14.45
CA GLY A 70 -18.33 16.32 13.85
C GLY A 70 -16.95 16.55 13.26
N THR A 71 -16.70 17.79 12.84
CA THR A 71 -15.42 18.19 12.25
C THR A 71 -14.48 18.75 13.32
N VAL A 72 -13.29 18.18 13.38
CA VAL A 72 -12.16 18.70 14.16
C VAL A 72 -11.26 19.48 13.21
N LEU A 73 -11.18 20.77 13.38
CA LEU A 73 -10.41 21.68 12.54
C LEU A 73 -9.01 21.89 13.10
N VAL A 74 -8.00 21.56 12.30
CA VAL A 74 -6.60 21.91 12.51
C VAL A 74 -6.27 23.10 11.59
N PRO A 75 -6.32 24.35 12.09
CA PRO A 75 -6.09 25.55 11.25
C PRO A 75 -4.59 25.74 10.95
N ALA A 76 -4.27 26.71 10.08
CA ALA A 76 -2.89 27.02 9.70
C ALA A 76 -1.93 27.11 10.91
N GLY A 77 -0.78 26.41 10.83
CA GLY A 77 0.24 26.27 11.89
C GLY A 77 0.98 24.95 11.77
N THR A 78 2.06 24.78 12.55
CA THR A 78 2.82 23.53 12.61
C THR A 78 2.60 22.88 13.98
N TYR A 79 1.91 21.74 13.99
CA TYR A 79 1.50 21.02 15.19
C TYR A 79 2.42 19.82 15.43
N LEU A 80 3.32 19.93 16.41
CA LEU A 80 4.20 18.82 16.80
C LEU A 80 3.40 17.76 17.54
N CYS A 81 3.39 16.53 17.02
CA CYS A 81 2.49 15.48 17.52
C CYS A 81 3.21 14.14 17.74
N GLY A 82 2.89 13.50 18.86
CA GLY A 82 2.95 12.06 19.02
C GLY A 82 1.72 11.41 18.40
N SER A 83 1.22 10.30 18.99
CA SER A 83 0.01 9.65 18.49
C SER A 83 -1.23 10.52 18.66
N ILE A 84 -2.09 10.53 17.63
CA ILE A 84 -3.40 11.16 17.58
C ILE A 84 -4.43 10.03 17.39
N HIS A 85 -5.49 10.04 18.20
CA HIS A 85 -6.49 8.97 18.30
C HIS A 85 -7.79 9.36 17.58
N LEU A 86 -8.06 8.74 16.44
CA LEU A 86 -9.33 8.94 15.75
C LEU A 86 -10.48 8.25 16.47
N LYS A 87 -11.69 8.76 16.28
CA LYS A 87 -12.93 8.17 16.80
C LYS A 87 -13.99 8.09 15.71
N SER A 88 -15.02 7.27 15.94
CA SER A 88 -16.15 7.16 15.01
C SER A 88 -16.86 8.49 14.83
N ASN A 89 -17.37 8.73 13.62
CA ASN A 89 -18.07 9.94 13.20
C ASN A 89 -17.23 11.22 13.25
N ILE A 90 -15.90 11.10 13.14
CA ILE A 90 -15.00 12.25 13.15
C ILE A 90 -14.47 12.54 11.74
N HIS A 91 -14.56 13.80 11.38
CA HIS A 91 -13.83 14.38 10.26
C HIS A 91 -12.65 15.21 10.79
N LEU A 92 -11.43 14.74 10.62
CA LEU A 92 -10.21 15.50 10.90
C LEU A 92 -9.89 16.36 9.66
N LEU A 93 -10.15 17.65 9.77
CA LEU A 93 -9.91 18.65 8.71
C LEU A 93 -8.57 19.35 8.96
N ILE A 94 -7.57 19.04 8.14
CA ILE A 94 -6.24 19.66 8.17
C ILE A 94 -6.23 20.78 7.13
N ASP A 95 -6.41 22.00 7.56
CA ASP A 95 -6.67 23.15 6.69
C ASP A 95 -5.41 23.59 5.92
N ALA A 96 -5.60 24.43 4.92
CA ALA A 96 -4.50 25.01 4.16
C ALA A 96 -3.51 25.75 5.09
N GLY A 97 -2.21 25.46 4.93
CA GLY A 97 -1.16 25.99 5.79
C GLY A 97 -1.01 25.28 7.15
N ALA A 98 -1.83 24.25 7.43
CA ALA A 98 -1.64 23.39 8.58
C ALA A 98 -0.65 22.25 8.27
N THR A 99 0.23 21.97 9.24
CA THR A 99 1.13 20.79 9.21
C THR A 99 1.01 20.03 10.51
N ILE A 100 0.61 18.76 10.45
CA ILE A 100 0.79 17.80 11.55
C ILE A 100 2.20 17.25 11.41
N LEU A 101 3.08 17.56 12.36
CA LEU A 101 4.49 17.19 12.35
C LEU A 101 4.75 16.05 13.36
N GLY A 102 5.21 14.91 12.87
CA GLY A 102 5.60 13.79 13.74
C GLY A 102 6.77 14.17 14.66
N ALA A 103 6.62 13.95 15.94
CA ALA A 103 7.62 14.25 16.96
C ALA A 103 8.86 13.35 16.81
N PRO A 104 10.06 13.84 17.12
CA PRO A 104 11.27 13.01 17.20
C PRO A 104 11.08 11.85 18.18
N GLN A 105 11.61 10.68 17.87
CA GLN A 105 11.49 9.48 18.70
C GLN A 105 12.05 9.68 20.13
N SER A 106 13.02 10.58 20.29
CA SER A 106 13.62 10.93 21.59
C SER A 106 12.62 11.55 22.59
N MET A 107 11.48 12.06 22.09
CA MET A 107 10.43 12.59 22.97
C MET A 107 9.58 11.48 23.62
N ASN A 108 9.62 10.26 23.10
CA ASN A 108 8.88 9.11 23.64
C ASN A 108 7.35 9.36 23.80
N VAL A 109 6.75 10.02 22.81
CA VAL A 109 5.35 10.50 22.84
C VAL A 109 4.41 9.73 21.90
N TYR A 110 4.90 8.71 21.21
CA TYR A 110 4.04 7.79 20.46
C TYR A 110 3.48 6.72 21.39
N ASP A 111 2.34 6.14 21.02
CA ASP A 111 1.78 5.01 21.75
C ASP A 111 2.67 3.78 21.66
N GLU A 112 2.50 2.90 22.63
CA GLU A 112 3.08 1.57 22.57
C GLU A 112 2.39 0.72 21.52
N THR A 113 3.16 -0.21 20.93
CA THR A 113 2.56 -1.26 20.12
C THR A 113 1.57 -2.06 20.95
N GLU A 114 0.42 -2.37 20.36
CA GLU A 114 -0.57 -3.25 20.98
C GLU A 114 -0.02 -4.68 21.12
N PRO A 115 -0.51 -5.45 22.12
CA PRO A 115 -0.16 -6.86 22.25
C PRO A 115 -0.60 -7.65 21.02
N TRP A 116 0.31 -8.37 20.41
CA TRP A 116 0.02 -9.27 19.31
C TRP A 116 -0.04 -10.71 19.80
N ALA A 117 -1.24 -11.29 19.80
CA ALA A 117 -1.47 -12.64 20.31
C ALA A 117 -1.06 -13.77 19.34
N ASN A 118 -0.98 -13.47 18.06
CA ASN A 118 -0.58 -14.42 17.03
C ASN A 118 0.86 -14.13 16.65
N ASN A 119 1.65 -15.15 16.39
CA ASN A 119 3.03 -15.00 15.97
C ASN A 119 3.16 -14.01 14.81
N PRO A 120 3.87 -12.88 14.94
CA PRO A 120 4.15 -12.01 13.83
C PRO A 120 5.00 -12.80 12.83
N TYR A 121 4.54 -12.92 11.62
CA TYR A 121 5.07 -13.89 10.68
C TYR A 121 5.68 -13.27 9.43
N GLN A 122 5.46 -12.00 9.18
CA GLN A 122 5.93 -11.34 7.98
C GLN A 122 6.79 -10.13 8.29
N ASP A 123 6.30 -8.97 7.95
CA ASP A 123 6.84 -7.69 8.33
C ASP A 123 6.12 -7.24 9.61
N GLY A 124 6.85 -7.02 10.69
CA GLY A 124 6.28 -6.57 11.95
C GLY A 124 5.51 -5.25 11.84
N GLY A 125 5.82 -4.45 10.84
CA GLY A 125 5.08 -3.23 10.53
C GLY A 125 3.60 -3.46 10.25
N HIS A 126 3.22 -4.59 9.64
CA HIS A 126 1.82 -4.93 9.36
C HIS A 126 1.03 -5.41 10.60
N CYS A 127 1.71 -5.78 11.68
CA CYS A 127 1.06 -6.34 12.87
C CYS A 127 0.68 -5.32 13.91
N TYR A 128 1.25 -4.12 13.88
CA TYR A 128 1.08 -3.10 14.90
C TYR A 128 0.55 -1.80 14.28
N PHE A 129 -0.40 -1.16 14.98
CA PHE A 129 -1.13 0.02 14.48
C PHE A 129 -1.05 1.21 15.43
N HIS A 130 -1.02 0.99 16.75
CA HIS A 130 -1.09 2.06 17.74
C HIS A 130 0.16 2.95 17.71
N ASN A 131 1.31 2.39 17.42
CA ASN A 131 2.58 3.15 17.32
C ASN A 131 2.66 3.96 16.01
N SER A 132 1.67 4.79 15.75
CA SER A 132 1.54 5.62 14.54
C SER A 132 1.23 7.07 14.89
N LEU A 133 1.44 7.98 13.95
CA LEU A 133 1.16 9.40 14.17
C LEU A 133 -0.34 9.68 14.24
N ILE A 134 -1.12 9.09 13.34
CA ILE A 134 -2.59 9.14 13.38
C ILE A 134 -3.10 7.71 13.26
N TRP A 135 -3.89 7.26 14.22
CA TRP A 135 -4.43 5.91 14.12
C TRP A 135 -5.87 5.78 14.62
N GLY A 136 -6.51 4.69 14.19
CA GLY A 136 -7.86 4.32 14.61
C GLY A 136 -8.15 2.84 14.39
N GLU A 137 -8.88 2.23 15.31
CA GLU A 137 -9.28 0.83 15.25
C GLU A 137 -10.76 0.67 15.54
N ASN A 138 -11.45 -0.22 14.77
CA ASN A 138 -12.89 -0.52 14.92
C ASN A 138 -13.80 0.72 14.78
N LEU A 139 -13.45 1.68 13.93
CA LEU A 139 -14.18 2.93 13.78
C LEU A 139 -15.16 2.89 12.60
N THR A 140 -16.16 3.76 12.65
CA THR A 140 -17.13 3.95 11.57
C THR A 140 -17.27 5.43 11.24
N ASN A 141 -17.42 5.75 9.94
CA ASN A 141 -17.58 7.12 9.43
C ASN A 141 -16.41 8.03 9.82
N VAL A 142 -15.21 7.69 9.36
CA VAL A 142 -13.98 8.43 9.66
C VAL A 142 -13.48 9.12 8.40
N SER A 143 -13.13 10.39 8.50
CA SER A 143 -12.48 11.08 7.39
C SER A 143 -11.29 11.91 7.84
N ILE A 144 -10.27 11.95 6.97
CA ILE A 144 -9.10 12.84 7.04
C ILE A 144 -9.06 13.59 5.73
N SER A 145 -9.14 14.91 5.76
CA SER A 145 -9.12 15.70 4.52
C SER A 145 -8.60 17.11 4.73
N GLY A 146 -8.50 17.87 3.65
CA GLY A 146 -8.11 19.28 3.65
C GLY A 146 -6.90 19.53 2.75
N HIS A 147 -6.38 20.75 2.77
CA HIS A 147 -5.22 21.11 1.94
C HIS A 147 -3.92 21.24 2.76
N GLY A 148 -3.89 20.65 3.94
CA GLY A 148 -2.73 20.64 4.82
C GLY A 148 -1.78 19.47 4.56
N VAL A 149 -0.81 19.36 5.45
CA VAL A 149 0.31 18.40 5.34
C VAL A 149 0.36 17.52 6.58
N ILE A 150 0.52 16.22 6.38
CA ILE A 150 0.99 15.27 7.40
C ILE A 150 2.46 15.01 7.11
N ASN A 151 3.34 15.50 7.99
CA ASN A 151 4.78 15.34 7.87
C ASN A 151 5.29 14.39 8.96
N GLY A 152 5.59 13.17 8.58
CA GLY A 152 6.11 12.15 9.49
C GLY A 152 7.62 12.21 9.71
N GLY A 153 8.25 13.41 9.65
CA GLY A 153 9.71 13.56 9.74
C GLY A 153 10.37 12.98 10.99
N GLY A 154 9.60 12.74 12.07
CA GLY A 154 10.06 12.05 13.27
C GLY A 154 9.83 10.53 13.28
N LEU A 155 9.13 9.99 12.27
CA LEU A 155 8.79 8.57 12.20
C LEU A 155 9.99 7.72 11.76
N VAL A 156 9.99 6.46 12.16
CA VAL A 156 11.02 5.48 11.80
C VAL A 156 10.64 4.81 10.49
N SER A 157 11.53 4.85 9.50
CA SER A 157 11.38 4.18 8.20
C SER A 157 12.17 2.87 8.07
N SER A 158 12.93 2.50 9.08
CA SER A 158 13.83 1.34 9.02
C SER A 158 13.19 0.06 9.53
N ASP A 159 13.12 -0.97 8.69
CA ASP A 159 12.69 -2.33 9.04
C ASP A 159 13.49 -2.93 10.18
N LYS A 160 14.82 -2.71 10.17
CA LYS A 160 15.73 -3.32 11.14
C LYS A 160 15.41 -2.99 12.60
N ILE A 161 14.76 -1.85 12.83
CA ILE A 161 14.33 -1.46 14.18
C ILE A 161 13.08 -2.26 14.54
N LEU A 162 12.09 -2.32 13.64
CA LEU A 162 10.87 -3.06 13.85
C LEU A 162 11.11 -4.56 13.99
N ASP A 163 12.02 -5.13 13.18
CA ASP A 163 12.39 -6.52 13.25
C ASP A 163 13.02 -6.90 14.59
N ARG A 164 13.88 -6.06 15.13
CA ARG A 164 14.45 -6.25 16.48
C ARG A 164 13.39 -6.20 17.56
N MET A 165 12.41 -5.29 17.40
CA MET A 165 11.33 -5.09 18.35
C MET A 165 10.34 -6.24 18.33
N CYS A 166 10.07 -6.80 17.16
CA CYS A 166 9.11 -7.88 16.97
C CYS A 166 9.76 -9.28 16.98
N GLY A 167 11.10 -9.37 17.16
CA GLY A 167 11.82 -10.66 17.17
C GLY A 167 11.82 -11.39 15.84
N LEU A 168 11.45 -10.71 14.75
CA LEU A 168 11.44 -11.28 13.41
C LEU A 168 12.85 -11.27 12.83
N GLN A 169 13.33 -12.40 12.36
CA GLN A 169 14.51 -12.44 11.51
C GLN A 169 14.08 -12.12 10.08
N TYR A 170 14.44 -10.92 9.65
CA TYR A 170 14.20 -10.42 8.31
C TYR A 170 15.03 -11.19 7.26
N TRP A 171 14.44 -11.39 6.07
CA TRP A 171 15.07 -11.98 4.87
C TRP A 171 15.51 -13.44 4.97
N GLY A 172 14.62 -14.34 4.67
CA GLY A 172 14.93 -15.64 4.09
C GLY A 172 15.07 -16.83 5.03
N LYS A 173 14.79 -16.70 6.32
CA LYS A 173 14.59 -17.86 7.19
C LYS A 173 13.35 -17.64 8.05
N PRO A 174 12.33 -18.51 7.94
CA PRO A 174 11.33 -18.58 8.99
C PRO A 174 12.06 -19.08 10.25
N ALA A 175 12.42 -18.19 11.15
CA ALA A 175 12.56 -18.62 12.52
C ALA A 175 11.14 -18.90 12.97
N PRO A 176 10.80 -20.13 13.42
CA PRO A 176 9.61 -20.30 14.20
C PRO A 176 9.80 -19.36 15.39
N ALA A 177 8.99 -18.29 15.46
CA ALA A 177 8.96 -17.51 16.68
C ALA A 177 8.62 -18.51 17.80
N PRO A 178 9.38 -18.54 18.90
CA PRO A 178 9.08 -19.44 19.99
C PRO A 178 7.63 -19.21 20.41
N ALA A 179 6.83 -20.25 20.49
CA ALA A 179 5.49 -20.15 21.04
C ALA A 179 5.60 -19.48 22.41
N ASN A 180 4.81 -18.41 22.63
CA ASN A 180 4.72 -17.64 23.89
C ASN A 180 5.79 -16.57 24.17
N VAL A 181 6.49 -16.04 23.16
CA VAL A 181 7.29 -14.83 23.38
C VAL A 181 6.37 -13.61 23.36
N VAL A 182 6.20 -12.97 24.52
CA VAL A 182 5.61 -11.64 24.63
C VAL A 182 6.73 -10.62 24.39
N TYR A 183 6.68 -9.92 23.27
CA TYR A 183 7.63 -8.85 23.00
C TYR A 183 7.28 -7.63 23.86
N PRO A 184 8.29 -6.93 24.43
CA PRO A 184 8.01 -5.73 25.18
C PRO A 184 7.34 -4.68 24.28
N PRO A 185 6.38 -3.91 24.80
CA PRO A 185 5.75 -2.83 24.06
C PRO A 185 6.82 -1.78 23.68
N VAL A 186 6.66 -1.20 22.50
CA VAL A 186 7.63 -0.25 21.96
C VAL A 186 6.93 1.02 21.51
N ARG A 187 7.49 2.16 21.92
CA ARG A 187 6.99 3.51 21.61
C ARG A 187 7.77 4.15 20.46
N LEU A 188 7.86 3.47 19.33
CA LEU A 188 8.48 4.03 18.14
C LEU A 188 7.42 4.25 17.06
N GLY A 189 7.04 5.50 16.82
CA GLY A 189 6.14 5.85 15.72
C GLY A 189 6.74 5.48 14.37
N ASN A 190 6.00 4.76 13.54
CA ASN A 190 6.51 4.27 12.26
C ASN A 190 5.54 4.38 11.09
N LYS A 191 4.35 4.94 11.29
CA LYS A 191 3.37 5.16 10.23
C LYS A 191 2.75 6.53 10.35
N ALA A 192 2.49 7.20 9.24
CA ALA A 192 1.80 8.47 9.29
C ALA A 192 0.31 8.28 9.59
N VAL A 193 -0.37 7.37 8.88
CA VAL A 193 -1.78 7.02 9.13
C VAL A 193 -1.93 5.50 9.20
N ALA A 194 -2.55 4.99 10.26
CA ALA A 194 -2.85 3.58 10.42
C ALA A 194 -4.31 3.35 10.84
N LEU A 195 -5.08 2.63 10.02
CA LEU A 195 -6.48 2.31 10.30
C LEU A 195 -6.71 0.80 10.25
N LYS A 196 -7.37 0.26 11.29
CA LYS A 196 -7.64 -1.16 11.38
C LYS A 196 -9.12 -1.42 11.66
N LEU A 197 -9.73 -2.33 10.87
CA LEU A 197 -11.13 -2.74 11.02
C LEU A 197 -12.13 -1.56 11.00
N CYS A 198 -11.81 -0.51 10.22
CA CYS A 198 -12.66 0.67 10.08
C CYS A 198 -13.66 0.51 8.92
N ARG A 199 -14.77 1.24 8.98
CA ARG A 199 -15.80 1.25 7.94
C ARG A 199 -16.19 2.68 7.57
N ASN A 200 -16.52 2.88 6.27
CA ASN A 200 -16.87 4.18 5.71
C ASN A 200 -15.74 5.19 5.94
N VAL A 201 -14.58 4.91 5.35
CA VAL A 201 -13.35 5.71 5.52
C VAL A 201 -13.15 6.60 4.30
N LEU A 202 -12.83 7.86 4.52
CA LEU A 202 -12.45 8.80 3.47
C LEU A 202 -11.13 9.50 3.82
N ILE A 203 -10.12 9.38 2.96
CA ILE A 203 -8.86 10.13 3.06
C ILE A 203 -8.70 10.89 1.75
N ARG A 204 -8.67 12.21 1.78
CA ARG A 204 -8.60 13.00 0.54
C ARG A 204 -7.97 14.37 0.67
N ASP A 205 -7.48 14.87 -0.47
CA ASP A 205 -7.03 16.27 -0.69
C ASP A 205 -5.87 16.70 0.21
N ILE A 206 -5.11 15.77 0.81
CA ILE A 206 -3.99 16.06 1.71
C ILE A 206 -2.64 15.71 1.07
N THR A 207 -1.57 16.27 1.63
CA THR A 207 -0.20 15.89 1.31
C THR A 207 0.42 15.11 2.47
N ILE A 208 1.10 13.99 2.19
CA ILE A 208 1.85 13.21 3.18
C ILE A 208 3.33 13.19 2.79
N MET A 209 4.19 13.59 3.73
CA MET A 209 5.64 13.58 3.58
C MET A 209 6.26 12.69 4.66
N HIS A 210 7.38 12.04 4.33
CA HIS A 210 8.15 11.26 5.32
C HIS A 210 7.29 10.26 6.09
N GLY A 211 6.52 9.42 5.37
CA GLY A 211 5.46 8.57 5.93
C GLY A 211 5.94 7.50 6.94
N GLY A 212 7.23 7.40 7.19
CA GLY A 212 7.82 6.37 8.03
C GLY A 212 8.01 5.07 7.27
N HIS A 213 7.61 3.96 7.86
CA HIS A 213 7.60 2.64 7.21
C HIS A 213 6.43 2.56 6.20
N PHE A 214 5.26 3.07 6.57
CA PHE A 214 4.09 3.22 5.71
C PHE A 214 3.52 4.65 5.82
N ALA A 215 3.24 5.30 4.70
CA ALA A 215 2.55 6.59 4.76
C ALA A 215 1.07 6.38 5.13
N ILE A 216 0.41 5.39 4.51
CA ILE A 216 -0.92 4.93 4.90
C ILE A 216 -0.90 3.40 4.97
N LEU A 217 -1.22 2.84 6.13
CA LEU A 217 -1.53 1.43 6.29
C LEU A 217 -3.00 1.28 6.69
N VAL A 218 -3.77 0.55 5.90
CA VAL A 218 -5.17 0.22 6.20
C VAL A 218 -5.37 -1.28 6.17
N THR A 219 -5.85 -1.86 7.28
CA THR A 219 -6.02 -3.31 7.40
C THR A 219 -7.44 -3.67 7.84
N GLY A 220 -8.09 -4.54 7.07
CA GLY A 220 -9.43 -5.02 7.37
C GLY A 220 -10.53 -3.96 7.25
N CYS A 221 -10.26 -2.87 6.54
CA CYS A 221 -11.23 -1.79 6.33
C CYS A 221 -12.24 -2.14 5.23
N ASP A 222 -13.44 -1.58 5.34
CA ASP A 222 -14.55 -1.82 4.42
C ASP A 222 -15.20 -0.49 4.01
N ASN A 223 -15.52 -0.36 2.70
CA ASN A 223 -16.07 0.86 2.12
C ASN A 223 -15.16 2.07 2.34
N MET A 224 -14.00 2.05 1.68
CA MET A 224 -12.97 3.07 1.84
C MET A 224 -12.67 3.79 0.53
N THR A 225 -12.41 5.07 0.62
CA THR A 225 -11.92 5.90 -0.49
C THR A 225 -10.66 6.67 -0.09
N VAL A 226 -9.62 6.56 -0.92
CA VAL A 226 -8.43 7.43 -0.89
C VAL A 226 -8.40 8.20 -2.21
N ASP A 227 -8.54 9.52 -2.15
CA ASP A 227 -8.71 10.33 -3.35
C ASP A 227 -7.87 11.62 -3.31
N ASN A 228 -7.21 11.95 -4.43
CA ASN A 228 -6.44 13.18 -4.60
C ASN A 228 -5.40 13.43 -3.48
N VAL A 229 -4.70 12.36 -3.06
CA VAL A 229 -3.62 12.46 -2.07
C VAL A 229 -2.27 12.52 -2.78
N THR A 230 -1.42 13.46 -2.36
CA THR A 230 -0.03 13.53 -2.81
C THR A 230 0.91 12.99 -1.72
N MET A 231 1.76 12.02 -2.08
CA MET A 231 2.70 11.41 -1.15
C MET A 231 4.13 11.53 -1.67
N ASP A 232 5.02 11.99 -0.81
CA ASP A 232 6.46 11.97 -1.06
C ASP A 232 7.13 11.34 0.15
N THR A 233 7.34 10.03 0.07
CA THR A 233 7.76 9.19 1.20
C THR A 233 8.97 8.35 0.83
N ASN A 234 9.61 7.76 1.83
CA ASN A 234 10.78 6.92 1.65
C ASN A 234 10.40 5.48 1.27
N ARG A 235 9.46 4.89 2.00
CA ARG A 235 9.00 3.50 1.84
C ARG A 235 7.57 3.46 1.35
N ASP A 236 6.83 2.40 1.69
CA ASP A 236 5.49 2.17 1.15
C ASP A 236 4.59 3.41 1.26
N GLY A 237 3.92 3.73 0.15
CA GLY A 237 2.97 4.83 0.09
C GLY A 237 1.63 4.43 0.71
N ILE A 238 0.85 3.62 0.00
CA ILE A 238 -0.47 3.15 0.47
C ILE A 238 -0.48 1.63 0.48
N ASP A 239 -0.60 1.03 1.66
CA ASP A 239 -0.85 -0.39 1.85
C ASP A 239 -2.31 -0.65 2.15
N ILE A 240 -2.96 -1.43 1.28
CA ILE A 240 -4.37 -1.81 1.37
C ILE A 240 -4.42 -3.30 1.71
N ASP A 241 -4.53 -3.61 2.99
CA ASP A 241 -4.38 -4.96 3.50
C ASP A 241 -5.70 -5.55 3.99
N CYS A 242 -6.06 -6.74 3.52
CA CYS A 242 -7.28 -7.42 3.96
C CYS A 242 -8.56 -6.58 3.83
N CYS A 243 -8.57 -5.61 2.91
CA CYS A 243 -9.66 -4.64 2.72
C CYS A 243 -10.63 -5.08 1.64
N ARG A 244 -11.83 -4.52 1.68
CA ARG A 244 -12.85 -4.73 0.64
C ARG A 244 -13.60 -3.44 0.33
N ASN A 245 -14.17 -3.39 -0.89
CA ASN A 245 -14.93 -2.24 -1.36
C ASN A 245 -14.10 -0.94 -1.27
N THR A 246 -12.88 -0.98 -1.83
CA THR A 246 -11.91 0.12 -1.71
C THR A 246 -11.70 0.79 -3.05
N MET A 247 -11.64 2.12 -3.04
CA MET A 247 -11.27 2.94 -4.19
C MET A 247 -10.03 3.80 -3.86
N VAL A 248 -9.01 3.75 -4.72
CA VAL A 248 -7.87 4.68 -4.70
C VAL A 248 -7.85 5.41 -6.03
N SER A 249 -7.97 6.74 -6.01
CA SER A 249 -8.08 7.54 -7.23
C SER A 249 -7.31 8.86 -7.15
N ASN A 250 -6.85 9.32 -8.31
CA ASN A 250 -6.25 10.65 -8.49
C ASN A 250 -5.02 10.93 -7.61
N CYS A 251 -4.35 9.89 -7.09
CA CYS A 251 -3.22 10.02 -6.18
C CYS A 251 -1.88 10.16 -6.92
N ARG A 252 -0.94 10.92 -6.33
CA ARG A 252 0.46 11.00 -6.76
C ARG A 252 1.33 10.45 -5.64
N ILE A 253 2.12 9.41 -5.94
CA ILE A 253 2.86 8.67 -4.91
C ILE A 253 4.30 8.50 -5.36
N ASN A 254 5.22 9.04 -4.59
CA ASN A 254 6.65 8.81 -4.72
C ASN A 254 7.17 7.97 -3.56
N SER A 255 7.82 6.83 -3.88
CA SER A 255 8.29 5.86 -2.88
C SER A 255 9.53 5.12 -3.40
N PRO A 256 10.73 5.71 -3.32
CA PRO A 256 11.91 5.16 -3.99
C PRO A 256 12.40 3.83 -3.42
N ASN A 257 12.20 3.56 -2.14
CA ASN A 257 12.80 2.40 -1.48
C ASN A 257 11.83 1.23 -1.29
N ASP A 258 10.54 1.43 -1.53
CA ASP A 258 9.55 0.37 -1.52
C ASP A 258 8.35 0.69 -2.44
N ASP A 259 7.21 0.02 -2.28
CA ASP A 259 6.09 0.09 -3.20
C ASP A 259 5.28 1.39 -3.03
N GLY A 260 4.87 2.01 -4.12
CA GLY A 260 4.07 3.23 -4.07
C GLY A 260 2.63 2.94 -3.64
N LEU A 261 2.01 1.94 -4.24
CA LEU A 261 0.67 1.51 -3.93
C LEU A 261 0.63 -0.02 -3.87
N CYS A 262 0.30 -0.57 -2.73
CA CYS A 262 0.49 -1.98 -2.45
C CYS A 262 -0.76 -2.64 -1.85
N PRO A 263 -1.64 -3.26 -2.68
CA PRO A 263 -2.62 -4.20 -2.16
C PRO A 263 -1.93 -5.41 -1.53
N LYS A 264 -2.33 -5.75 -0.32
CA LYS A 264 -1.85 -6.88 0.46
C LYS A 264 -3.01 -7.71 0.99
N SER A 265 -2.71 -8.91 1.44
CA SER A 265 -3.65 -9.80 2.10
C SER A 265 -2.89 -10.62 3.15
N THR A 266 -2.47 -9.92 4.19
CA THR A 266 -1.60 -10.45 5.25
C THR A 266 -2.35 -11.31 6.26
N TYR A 267 -1.63 -11.87 7.21
CA TYR A 267 -2.22 -12.54 8.39
C TYR A 267 -2.38 -11.58 9.59
N ALA A 268 -2.32 -10.27 9.37
CA ALA A 268 -2.37 -9.25 10.43
C ALA A 268 -3.65 -9.27 11.28
N LEU A 269 -4.73 -9.85 10.76
CA LEU A 269 -5.98 -10.05 11.49
C LEU A 269 -6.06 -11.39 12.25
N GLY A 270 -4.97 -12.16 12.29
CA GLY A 270 -4.92 -13.50 12.89
C GLY A 270 -5.71 -14.57 12.12
N ARG A 271 -6.09 -14.25 10.89
CA ARG A 271 -6.79 -15.12 9.95
C ARG A 271 -6.53 -14.67 8.52
N ASN A 272 -6.69 -15.58 7.57
CA ASN A 272 -6.60 -15.24 6.15
C ASN A 272 -7.88 -14.48 5.73
N VAL A 273 -7.70 -13.27 5.21
CA VAL A 273 -8.79 -12.41 4.71
C VAL A 273 -8.42 -11.90 3.33
N ILE A 274 -9.27 -12.14 2.36
CA ILE A 274 -9.06 -11.70 0.98
C ILE A 274 -9.18 -10.17 0.87
N THR A 275 -8.33 -9.56 0.05
CA THR A 275 -8.52 -8.18 -0.42
C THR A 275 -9.33 -8.24 -1.70
N GLU A 276 -10.52 -7.64 -1.69
CA GLU A 276 -11.47 -7.77 -2.79
C GLU A 276 -12.24 -6.49 -3.11
N ASN A 277 -12.77 -6.43 -4.35
CA ASN A 277 -13.53 -5.29 -4.85
C ASN A 277 -12.73 -3.98 -4.75
N LEU A 278 -11.49 -4.02 -5.25
CA LEU A 278 -10.55 -2.89 -5.21
C LEU A 278 -10.46 -2.24 -6.59
N THR A 279 -10.60 -0.92 -6.62
CA THR A 279 -10.33 -0.12 -7.83
C THR A 279 -9.20 0.87 -7.56
N ILE A 280 -8.15 0.82 -8.39
CA ILE A 280 -7.05 1.79 -8.43
C ILE A 280 -7.12 2.49 -9.79
N THR A 281 -7.31 3.81 -9.80
CA THR A 281 -7.45 4.52 -11.07
C THR A 281 -6.88 5.93 -11.03
N ASN A 282 -6.44 6.43 -12.19
CA ASN A 282 -5.91 7.79 -12.38
C ASN A 282 -4.73 8.14 -11.45
N CYS A 283 -3.93 7.14 -11.03
CA CYS A 283 -2.82 7.34 -10.12
C CYS A 283 -1.49 7.49 -10.87
N GLN A 284 -0.58 8.25 -10.27
CA GLN A 284 0.79 8.42 -10.74
C GLN A 284 1.73 7.87 -9.67
N VAL A 285 2.58 6.90 -10.04
CA VAL A 285 3.58 6.32 -9.15
C VAL A 285 4.99 6.58 -9.64
N SER A 286 5.94 6.78 -8.72
CA SER A 286 7.32 7.13 -9.06
C SER A 286 8.33 6.65 -8.01
N GLY A 287 9.61 6.59 -8.44
CA GLY A 287 10.75 6.18 -7.61
C GLY A 287 11.86 7.25 -7.60
N PHE A 288 11.52 8.51 -7.40
CA PHE A 288 12.47 9.62 -7.27
C PHE A 288 13.02 9.71 -5.84
N GLU A 289 14.15 10.39 -5.65
CA GLU A 289 14.64 10.70 -4.29
C GLU A 289 13.54 11.37 -3.46
N GLU A 290 13.40 10.93 -2.21
CA GLU A 290 12.40 11.47 -1.29
C GLU A 290 12.52 13.00 -1.16
N GLY A 291 11.38 13.68 -1.19
CA GLY A 291 11.27 15.14 -1.17
C GLY A 291 11.31 15.80 -2.55
N THR A 292 11.76 15.08 -3.58
CA THR A 292 11.98 15.68 -4.90
C THR A 292 10.76 15.63 -5.83
N LEU A 293 9.73 14.90 -5.48
CA LEU A 293 8.44 15.01 -6.15
C LEU A 293 7.79 16.35 -5.81
N LEU A 294 7.80 16.74 -4.54
CA LEU A 294 7.15 17.97 -4.07
C LEU A 294 7.93 19.23 -4.40
N ASP A 295 9.26 19.18 -4.46
CA ASP A 295 10.08 20.33 -4.90
C ASP A 295 10.13 20.47 -6.44
N GLY A 296 9.59 19.49 -7.18
CA GLY A 296 9.50 19.48 -8.63
C GLY A 296 10.79 19.09 -9.35
N THR A 297 11.89 18.78 -8.65
CA THR A 297 13.18 18.43 -9.26
C THR A 297 13.22 16.99 -9.78
N MET A 298 12.41 16.08 -9.20
CA MET A 298 12.23 14.68 -9.61
C MET A 298 13.56 13.95 -9.86
N LYS A 299 14.48 14.02 -8.90
CA LYS A 299 15.80 13.41 -9.00
C LYS A 299 15.69 11.88 -8.95
N PRO A 300 16.36 11.15 -9.87
CA PRO A 300 16.36 9.70 -9.84
C PRO A 300 16.96 9.15 -8.55
N SER A 301 16.24 8.29 -7.83
CA SER A 301 16.76 7.55 -6.69
C SER A 301 17.62 6.36 -7.15
N ARG A 302 18.43 5.85 -6.23
CA ARG A 302 19.23 4.63 -6.46
C ARG A 302 18.35 3.38 -6.59
N ASN A 303 17.34 3.22 -5.75
CA ASN A 303 16.55 1.98 -5.66
C ASN A 303 15.35 1.95 -6.61
N ARG A 304 14.67 3.05 -6.82
CA ARG A 304 13.60 3.22 -7.81
C ARG A 304 12.50 2.15 -7.74
N ASN A 305 12.01 1.80 -6.55
CA ASN A 305 10.88 0.88 -6.41
C ASN A 305 9.56 1.52 -6.87
N GLY A 306 8.90 2.25 -6.07
CA GLY A 306 7.78 3.15 -6.35
C GLY A 306 6.62 2.61 -7.20
N ARG A 307 6.43 1.30 -7.27
CA ARG A 307 5.51 0.62 -8.19
C ARG A 307 4.09 0.44 -7.61
N ILE A 308 3.19 -0.06 -8.46
CA ILE A 308 1.95 -0.72 -8.01
C ILE A 308 2.23 -2.22 -7.91
N LYS A 309 2.02 -2.81 -6.72
CA LYS A 309 2.30 -4.23 -6.49
C LYS A 309 1.23 -4.88 -5.63
N PHE A 310 0.64 -5.96 -6.10
CA PHE A 310 -0.17 -6.88 -5.33
C PHE A 310 0.73 -7.92 -4.65
N GLY A 311 0.67 -7.99 -3.33
CA GLY A 311 1.53 -8.89 -2.55
C GLY A 311 2.85 -8.18 -2.14
N THR A 312 3.92 -8.88 -1.79
CA THR A 312 4.09 -10.35 -1.70
C THR A 312 3.29 -11.02 -0.57
N GLU A 313 2.90 -10.27 0.45
CA GLU A 313 2.06 -10.74 1.54
C GLU A 313 0.66 -10.99 1.00
N ALA A 314 0.32 -12.27 0.79
CA ALA A 314 -0.82 -12.68 0.00
C ALA A 314 -1.55 -13.93 0.53
N SER A 315 -1.43 -14.22 1.84
CA SER A 315 -2.00 -15.44 2.42
C SER A 315 -3.53 -15.53 2.33
N GLY A 316 -4.24 -14.40 2.24
CA GLY A 316 -5.68 -14.35 2.02
C GLY A 316 -6.06 -14.27 0.53
N GLY A 317 -5.19 -13.73 -0.32
CA GLY A 317 -5.41 -13.58 -1.75
C GLY A 317 -6.08 -12.28 -2.17
N PHE A 318 -6.36 -12.18 -3.48
CA PHE A 318 -6.95 -10.99 -4.14
C PHE A 318 -8.03 -11.41 -5.10
N ARG A 319 -9.15 -10.66 -5.16
CA ARG A 319 -10.26 -10.96 -6.07
C ARG A 319 -11.00 -9.70 -6.51
N ASN A 320 -11.50 -9.70 -7.77
CA ASN A 320 -12.29 -8.59 -8.32
C ASN A 320 -11.57 -7.25 -8.20
N CYS A 321 -10.34 -7.14 -8.71
CA CYS A 321 -9.54 -5.93 -8.63
C CYS A 321 -9.33 -5.30 -10.01
N THR A 322 -9.34 -3.97 -10.05
CA THR A 322 -9.09 -3.22 -11.29
C THR A 322 -7.99 -2.19 -11.06
N VAL A 323 -7.01 -2.13 -11.98
CA VAL A 323 -6.01 -1.06 -12.07
C VAL A 323 -6.14 -0.38 -13.43
N SER A 324 -6.40 0.92 -13.47
CA SER A 324 -6.60 1.61 -14.74
C SER A 324 -6.08 3.05 -14.76
N ASN A 325 -5.79 3.53 -15.97
CA ASN A 325 -5.40 4.93 -16.21
C ASN A 325 -4.23 5.42 -15.33
N CYS A 326 -3.23 4.55 -15.08
CA CYS A 326 -2.12 4.87 -14.21
C CYS A 326 -0.83 5.13 -14.98
N THR A 327 0.03 6.00 -14.41
CA THR A 327 1.36 6.29 -14.96
C THR A 327 2.47 5.90 -13.98
N PHE A 328 3.55 5.33 -14.52
CA PHE A 328 4.74 4.90 -13.79
C PHE A 328 5.94 5.68 -14.31
N ARG A 329 6.71 6.30 -13.43
CA ARG A 329 7.85 7.13 -13.83
C ARG A 329 9.10 6.86 -13.00
N GLY A 330 10.17 6.40 -13.66
CA GLY A 330 11.46 6.16 -13.00
C GLY A 330 11.37 5.12 -11.87
N CYS A 331 10.48 4.13 -11.99
CA CYS A 331 10.23 3.11 -10.98
C CYS A 331 10.08 1.72 -11.63
N LYS A 332 9.90 0.68 -10.83
CA LYS A 332 9.52 -0.65 -11.33
C LYS A 332 8.10 -0.61 -11.91
N GLY A 333 7.77 -1.58 -12.76
CA GLY A 333 6.45 -1.69 -13.36
C GLY A 333 5.41 -2.36 -12.44
N LEU A 334 4.31 -2.80 -13.03
CA LEU A 334 3.23 -3.49 -12.32
C LEU A 334 3.68 -4.90 -11.89
N ALA A 335 3.41 -5.27 -10.64
CA ALA A 335 3.65 -6.61 -10.13
C ALA A 335 2.37 -7.23 -9.53
N LEU A 336 2.11 -8.49 -9.87
CA LEU A 336 1.05 -9.33 -9.35
C LEU A 336 1.71 -10.59 -8.75
N GLU A 337 1.93 -10.58 -7.45
CA GLU A 337 2.79 -11.57 -6.76
C GLU A 337 1.98 -12.33 -5.70
N GLU A 338 1.44 -13.50 -6.08
CA GLU A 338 0.71 -14.39 -5.17
C GLU A 338 1.62 -15.54 -4.74
N VAL A 339 2.20 -15.46 -3.56
CA VAL A 339 3.28 -16.39 -3.12
C VAL A 339 3.09 -17.01 -1.74
N ASP A 340 2.00 -16.67 -1.03
CA ASP A 340 1.76 -17.14 0.34
C ASP A 340 0.61 -18.15 0.47
N GLY A 341 0.24 -18.80 -0.65
CA GLY A 341 -0.76 -19.88 -0.66
C GLY A 341 -2.20 -19.41 -0.84
N GLY A 342 -2.42 -18.13 -1.09
CA GLY A 342 -3.73 -17.56 -1.37
C GLY A 342 -4.19 -17.75 -2.82
N LEU A 343 -5.27 -17.07 -3.17
CA LEU A 343 -5.88 -17.06 -4.50
C LEU A 343 -5.86 -15.64 -5.07
N MET A 344 -5.24 -15.42 -6.22
CA MET A 344 -5.37 -14.22 -7.02
C MET A 344 -6.21 -14.50 -8.25
N GLU A 345 -7.38 -13.87 -8.35
CA GLU A 345 -8.28 -14.09 -9.50
C GLU A 345 -9.09 -12.84 -9.86
N ASP A 346 -9.54 -12.82 -11.13
CA ASP A 346 -10.42 -11.78 -11.67
C ASP A 346 -9.81 -10.37 -11.54
N ILE A 347 -8.58 -10.22 -12.06
CA ILE A 347 -7.84 -8.96 -12.07
C ILE A 347 -7.86 -8.36 -13.48
N THR A 348 -8.33 -7.13 -13.58
CA THR A 348 -8.30 -6.37 -14.84
C THR A 348 -7.34 -5.19 -14.72
N VAL A 349 -6.45 -5.06 -15.71
CA VAL A 349 -5.51 -3.94 -15.82
C VAL A 349 -5.67 -3.28 -17.19
N ASP A 350 -5.86 -1.97 -17.22
CA ASP A 350 -6.09 -1.26 -18.49
C ASP A 350 -5.48 0.15 -18.50
N ASN A 351 -5.01 0.55 -19.69
CA ASN A 351 -4.54 1.90 -19.97
C ASN A 351 -3.41 2.38 -19.03
N LEU A 352 -2.25 1.73 -19.13
CA LEU A 352 -1.04 2.11 -18.38
C LEU A 352 0.00 2.77 -19.28
N THR A 353 0.62 3.85 -18.79
CA THR A 353 1.80 4.44 -19.40
C THR A 353 2.98 4.37 -18.43
N MET A 354 4.08 3.76 -18.89
CA MET A 354 5.28 3.55 -18.08
C MET A 354 6.49 4.12 -18.81
N ILE A 355 7.31 4.90 -18.11
CA ILE A 355 8.53 5.46 -18.66
C ILE A 355 9.71 5.34 -17.69
N ASP A 356 10.91 5.03 -18.23
CA ASP A 356 12.13 4.77 -17.45
C ASP A 356 11.90 3.65 -16.42
N VAL A 357 11.44 2.49 -16.94
CA VAL A 357 10.99 1.36 -16.12
C VAL A 357 12.18 0.55 -15.65
N GLN A 358 12.29 0.39 -14.35
CA GLN A 358 13.33 -0.40 -13.72
C GLN A 358 12.89 -1.87 -13.57
N SER A 359 13.79 -2.80 -13.82
CA SER A 359 13.62 -4.25 -13.70
C SER A 359 12.64 -4.84 -14.75
N TYR A 360 11.34 -4.58 -14.69
CA TYR A 360 10.31 -5.14 -15.57
C TYR A 360 9.14 -4.16 -15.75
N ALA A 361 8.42 -4.31 -16.86
CA ALA A 361 7.17 -3.58 -17.08
C ALA A 361 5.98 -4.27 -16.41
N ILE A 362 5.85 -5.59 -16.57
CA ILE A 362 4.80 -6.41 -15.98
C ILE A 362 5.44 -7.68 -15.39
N TYR A 363 5.11 -7.99 -14.16
CA TYR A 363 5.53 -9.21 -13.46
C TYR A 363 4.32 -9.91 -12.85
N ILE A 364 4.05 -11.14 -13.28
CA ILE A 364 3.00 -12.01 -12.73
C ILE A 364 3.68 -13.27 -12.20
N THR A 365 3.47 -13.59 -10.93
CA THR A 365 4.11 -14.77 -10.36
C THR A 365 3.29 -15.45 -9.28
N THR A 366 3.45 -16.77 -9.20
CA THR A 366 3.01 -17.57 -8.06
C THR A 366 4.20 -18.17 -7.34
N GLY A 367 4.01 -18.61 -6.11
CA GLY A 367 5.07 -19.23 -5.32
C GLY A 367 4.53 -20.12 -4.20
N ILE A 368 5.45 -20.58 -3.38
CA ILE A 368 5.20 -21.44 -2.21
C ILE A 368 5.91 -20.89 -0.97
N ARG A 369 6.03 -19.57 -0.87
CA ARG A 369 6.66 -18.90 0.27
C ARG A 369 5.89 -19.19 1.57
N ASN A 370 4.56 -19.23 1.49
CA ASN A 370 3.65 -19.63 2.56
C ASN A 370 3.93 -18.94 3.89
N ARG A 371 4.16 -17.64 3.86
CA ARG A 371 4.20 -16.82 5.06
C ARG A 371 2.77 -16.48 5.49
N GLY A 372 2.50 -16.69 6.75
CA GLY A 372 1.20 -16.33 7.33
C GLY A 372 0.16 -17.44 7.32
N GLY A 373 -0.46 -17.62 8.47
CA GLY A 373 -1.40 -18.71 8.70
C GLY A 373 -0.74 -20.08 8.64
N ASN A 374 -1.58 -21.08 8.50
CA ASN A 374 -1.13 -22.47 8.38
C ASN A 374 -1.24 -23.01 6.95
N LEU A 375 -1.17 -22.12 5.95
CA LEU A 375 -1.20 -22.54 4.56
C LEU A 375 0.09 -23.29 4.20
N GLN A 376 -0.07 -24.48 3.65
CA GLN A 376 1.02 -25.31 3.16
C GLN A 376 0.72 -25.74 1.73
N GLN A 377 0.34 -24.77 0.88
CA GLN A 377 -0.09 -25.00 -0.48
C GLN A 377 0.54 -24.00 -1.45
N ALA A 378 0.67 -24.39 -2.69
CA ALA A 378 1.06 -23.49 -3.76
C ALA A 378 -0.06 -22.47 -4.03
N SER A 379 0.32 -21.24 -4.26
CA SER A 379 -0.58 -20.15 -4.60
C SER A 379 -1.29 -20.38 -5.93
N THR A 380 -2.48 -19.83 -6.07
CA THR A 380 -3.26 -19.90 -7.30
C THR A 380 -3.37 -18.50 -7.91
N CYS A 381 -3.10 -18.37 -9.22
CA CYS A 381 -3.22 -17.11 -9.95
C CYS A 381 -3.91 -17.38 -11.28
N ARG A 382 -5.08 -16.74 -11.52
CA ARG A 382 -5.88 -17.00 -12.72
C ARG A 382 -6.80 -15.83 -13.11
N ASN A 383 -7.29 -15.88 -14.35
CA ASN A 383 -8.27 -14.92 -14.89
C ASN A 383 -7.74 -13.47 -14.81
N ILE A 384 -6.57 -13.21 -15.41
CA ILE A 384 -5.97 -11.88 -15.45
C ILE A 384 -5.98 -11.36 -16.87
N SER A 385 -6.51 -10.16 -17.07
CA SER A 385 -6.47 -9.44 -18.34
C SER A 385 -5.71 -8.13 -18.20
N ILE A 386 -4.68 -7.93 -19.02
CA ILE A 386 -3.89 -6.69 -19.07
C ILE A 386 -3.93 -6.15 -20.48
N SER A 387 -4.42 -4.91 -20.65
CA SER A 387 -4.59 -4.28 -21.97
C SER A 387 -4.12 -2.83 -22.01
N ASN A 388 -3.87 -2.35 -23.23
CA ASN A 388 -3.58 -0.94 -23.52
C ASN A 388 -2.38 -0.40 -22.72
N VAL A 389 -1.21 -1.04 -22.84
CA VAL A 389 0.01 -0.66 -22.10
C VAL A 389 1.07 -0.12 -23.05
N ILE A 390 1.63 1.05 -22.71
CA ILE A 390 2.86 1.56 -23.31
C ILE A 390 3.93 1.56 -22.21
N ALA A 391 5.03 0.80 -22.44
CA ALA A 391 6.19 0.77 -21.54
C ALA A 391 7.44 1.13 -22.35
N ASP A 392 8.06 2.24 -22.00
CA ASP A 392 9.24 2.77 -22.68
C ASP A 392 10.47 2.84 -21.74
N GLN A 393 11.66 2.70 -22.32
CA GLN A 393 12.93 2.66 -21.60
C GLN A 393 12.94 1.57 -20.52
N VAL A 394 12.37 0.40 -20.84
CA VAL A 394 12.36 -0.74 -19.93
C VAL A 394 13.77 -1.31 -19.80
N SER A 395 14.21 -1.55 -18.57
CA SER A 395 15.55 -2.05 -18.30
C SER A 395 15.81 -3.38 -19.03
N LYS A 396 17.05 -3.68 -19.31
CA LYS A 396 17.41 -4.91 -20.02
C LYS A 396 17.10 -6.21 -19.27
N SER A 397 16.81 -6.15 -17.96
CA SER A 397 16.64 -7.34 -17.13
C SER A 397 15.47 -8.19 -17.58
N SER A 398 14.31 -7.58 -17.79
CA SER A 398 13.08 -8.28 -18.16
C SER A 398 12.07 -7.28 -18.73
N GLY A 399 11.34 -7.68 -19.76
CA GLY A 399 10.19 -6.92 -20.24
C GLY A 399 8.93 -7.28 -19.48
N ILE A 400 8.22 -8.30 -19.97
CA ILE A 400 7.07 -8.92 -19.32
C ILE A 400 7.50 -10.31 -18.86
N GLN A 401 7.25 -10.62 -17.59
CA GLN A 401 7.60 -11.91 -17.03
C GLN A 401 6.40 -12.56 -16.33
N ILE A 402 6.05 -13.78 -16.75
CA ILE A 402 4.94 -14.57 -16.22
C ILE A 402 5.50 -15.90 -15.73
N MET A 403 5.38 -16.18 -14.43
CA MET A 403 5.98 -17.37 -13.83
C MET A 403 5.01 -18.06 -12.88
N GLY A 404 4.52 -19.24 -13.26
CA GLY A 404 3.87 -20.17 -12.35
C GLY A 404 4.86 -21.06 -11.63
N THR A 405 4.36 -22.04 -10.89
CA THR A 405 5.13 -23.18 -10.40
C THR A 405 4.72 -24.45 -11.18
N PRO A 406 5.55 -25.49 -11.20
CA PRO A 406 5.16 -26.77 -11.85
C PRO A 406 3.85 -27.35 -11.31
N GLU A 407 3.62 -27.23 -10.00
CA GLU A 407 2.42 -27.74 -9.31
C GLU A 407 1.18 -26.87 -9.53
N LYS A 408 1.39 -25.57 -9.71
CA LYS A 408 0.33 -24.56 -9.91
C LYS A 408 0.76 -23.55 -10.98
N PRO A 409 0.54 -23.88 -12.25
CA PRO A 409 0.74 -22.90 -13.31
C PRO A 409 -0.21 -21.70 -13.14
N VAL A 410 0.20 -20.54 -13.63
CA VAL A 410 -0.72 -19.41 -13.81
C VAL A 410 -1.71 -19.73 -14.94
N GLU A 411 -2.99 -19.40 -14.76
CA GLU A 411 -4.03 -19.83 -15.69
C GLU A 411 -4.85 -18.66 -16.26
N ASN A 412 -5.25 -18.76 -17.53
CA ASN A 412 -6.16 -17.82 -18.20
C ASN A 412 -5.62 -16.37 -18.14
N ILE A 413 -4.41 -16.16 -18.66
CA ILE A 413 -3.79 -14.84 -18.72
C ILE A 413 -3.90 -14.29 -20.13
N ARG A 414 -4.45 -13.09 -20.28
CA ARG A 414 -4.54 -12.36 -21.53
C ARG A 414 -3.72 -11.08 -21.48
N LEU A 415 -2.82 -10.88 -22.44
CA LEU A 415 -2.12 -9.63 -22.71
C LEU A 415 -2.58 -9.10 -24.07
N ASP A 416 -3.08 -7.86 -24.14
CA ASP A 416 -3.62 -7.29 -25.37
C ASP A 416 -3.19 -5.83 -25.58
N ASN A 417 -2.86 -5.47 -26.82
CA ASN A 417 -2.48 -4.11 -27.19
C ASN A 417 -1.36 -3.52 -26.32
N ILE A 418 -0.19 -4.18 -26.30
CA ILE A 418 0.97 -3.76 -25.52
C ILE A 418 2.10 -3.34 -26.46
N ARG A 419 2.65 -2.15 -26.21
CA ARG A 419 3.89 -1.66 -26.80
C ARG A 419 4.99 -1.63 -25.75
N LEU A 420 6.03 -2.42 -25.92
CA LEU A 420 7.19 -2.48 -25.04
C LEU A 420 8.45 -2.08 -25.79
N ILE A 421 9.16 -1.07 -25.25
CA ILE A 421 10.44 -0.58 -25.77
C ILE A 421 11.51 -0.81 -24.70
N SER A 422 12.33 -1.85 -24.92
CA SER A 422 13.44 -2.18 -24.03
C SER A 422 14.64 -1.28 -24.28
N ASN A 423 15.44 -1.01 -23.27
CA ASN A 423 16.77 -0.42 -23.46
C ASN A 423 17.68 -1.34 -24.28
N GLY A 424 17.42 -2.64 -24.29
CA GLY A 424 18.18 -3.62 -25.04
C GLY A 424 19.56 -3.91 -24.44
N GLY A 425 20.50 -4.37 -25.28
CA GLY A 425 21.86 -4.69 -24.86
C GLY A 425 22.03 -6.09 -24.26
N GLY A 426 21.05 -6.97 -24.43
CA GLY A 426 21.18 -8.38 -24.08
C GLY A 426 22.17 -9.09 -25.00
N THR A 427 22.95 -10.01 -24.42
CA THR A 427 23.99 -10.79 -25.14
C THR A 427 23.45 -12.16 -25.57
N ALA A 428 24.22 -12.85 -26.42
CA ALA A 428 23.91 -14.24 -26.78
C ALA A 428 23.96 -15.20 -25.55
N ALA A 429 24.76 -14.87 -24.56
CA ALA A 429 24.79 -15.62 -23.28
C ALA A 429 23.48 -15.41 -22.48
N ASP A 430 22.95 -14.18 -22.51
CA ASP A 430 21.66 -13.89 -21.83
C ASP A 430 20.49 -14.65 -22.46
N ALA A 431 20.57 -14.98 -23.76
CA ALA A 431 19.54 -15.80 -24.43
C ALA A 431 19.45 -17.26 -23.91
N ALA A 432 20.45 -17.71 -23.18
CA ALA A 432 20.46 -19.05 -22.55
C ALA A 432 20.06 -19.03 -21.06
N LEU A 433 19.68 -17.86 -20.51
CA LEU A 433 19.29 -17.76 -19.11
C LEU A 433 17.97 -18.49 -18.84
N ILE A 434 17.99 -19.34 -17.84
CA ILE A 434 16.81 -19.99 -17.30
C ILE A 434 16.72 -19.60 -15.82
N PRO A 435 15.74 -18.78 -15.41
CA PRO A 435 15.60 -18.44 -14.01
C PRO A 435 15.27 -19.70 -13.18
N ALA A 436 15.79 -19.73 -11.95
CA ALA A 436 15.48 -20.81 -11.03
C ALA A 436 13.96 -20.86 -10.75
N GLU A 437 13.48 -22.06 -10.40
CA GLU A 437 12.10 -22.23 -9.94
C GLU A 437 11.81 -21.34 -8.73
N LEU A 438 10.60 -20.85 -8.66
CA LEU A 438 10.12 -20.08 -7.52
C LEU A 438 9.84 -21.05 -6.36
N GLY A 439 10.74 -21.07 -5.42
CA GLY A 439 10.62 -21.87 -4.21
C GLY A 439 9.99 -21.09 -3.05
N THR A 440 10.51 -21.32 -1.86
CA THR A 440 10.06 -20.65 -0.62
C THR A 440 10.69 -19.27 -0.40
N GLY A 441 11.53 -18.80 -1.33
CA GLY A 441 12.20 -17.51 -1.25
C GLY A 441 11.33 -16.32 -1.63
N TYR A 442 11.91 -15.14 -1.58
CA TYR A 442 11.27 -13.93 -2.08
C TYR A 442 11.25 -13.95 -3.62
N PRO A 443 10.11 -13.64 -4.27
CA PRO A 443 9.94 -13.77 -5.72
C PRO A 443 10.52 -12.57 -6.48
N GLU A 444 11.80 -12.29 -6.31
CA GLU A 444 12.41 -11.23 -7.11
C GLU A 444 12.55 -11.65 -8.57
N PRO A 445 12.12 -10.79 -9.51
CA PRO A 445 12.33 -11.02 -10.93
C PRO A 445 13.81 -11.16 -11.24
N LYS A 446 14.16 -12.19 -12.00
CA LYS A 446 15.53 -12.45 -12.44
C LYS A 446 15.69 -12.08 -13.92
N PRO A 447 16.90 -11.80 -14.39
CA PRO A 447 17.14 -11.70 -15.83
C PRO A 447 16.70 -12.98 -16.54
N VAL A 448 16.04 -12.82 -17.70
CA VAL A 448 15.44 -13.92 -18.46
C VAL A 448 16.00 -13.96 -19.89
N SER A 449 15.76 -15.08 -20.57
CA SER A 449 16.25 -15.33 -21.92
C SER A 449 15.59 -14.48 -23.01
N ALA A 450 14.53 -13.74 -22.74
CA ALA A 450 13.85 -12.88 -23.70
C ALA A 450 13.88 -11.41 -23.28
N TYR A 451 13.94 -10.49 -24.24
CA TYR A 451 13.91 -9.05 -23.92
C TYR A 451 12.47 -8.52 -23.79
N GLY A 452 11.51 -9.15 -24.45
CA GLY A 452 10.12 -8.70 -24.52
C GLY A 452 9.21 -9.49 -23.57
N VAL A 453 8.90 -10.76 -23.89
CA VAL A 453 7.99 -11.59 -23.10
C VAL A 453 8.66 -12.89 -22.69
N TYR A 454 8.65 -13.20 -21.41
CA TYR A 454 9.05 -14.49 -20.87
C TYR A 454 7.90 -15.10 -20.08
N ALA A 455 7.54 -16.35 -20.41
CA ALA A 455 6.53 -17.07 -19.65
C ALA A 455 6.93 -18.52 -19.40
N ARG A 456 6.67 -18.99 -18.18
CA ARG A 456 6.94 -20.36 -17.75
C ARG A 456 5.86 -20.86 -16.80
N HIS A 457 5.52 -22.16 -16.93
CA HIS A 457 4.46 -22.81 -16.16
C HIS A 457 3.14 -22.03 -16.23
N ALA A 458 2.56 -21.97 -17.42
CA ALA A 458 1.29 -21.29 -17.67
C ALA A 458 0.30 -22.21 -18.39
N LYS A 459 -0.99 -21.91 -18.25
CA LYS A 459 -2.07 -22.59 -18.93
C LYS A 459 -3.05 -21.56 -19.48
N ASN A 460 -3.41 -21.69 -20.78
CA ASN A 460 -4.25 -20.75 -21.49
C ASN A 460 -3.67 -19.32 -21.44
N LEU A 461 -2.48 -19.13 -22.04
CA LEU A 461 -1.85 -17.82 -22.20
C LEU A 461 -2.16 -17.26 -23.58
N GLU A 462 -2.74 -16.08 -23.62
CA GLU A 462 -3.07 -15.37 -24.86
C GLU A 462 -2.27 -14.07 -24.96
N LEU A 463 -1.58 -13.86 -26.09
CA LEU A 463 -0.87 -12.65 -26.45
C LEU A 463 -1.47 -12.09 -27.74
N ALA A 464 -2.13 -10.93 -27.65
CA ALA A 464 -2.76 -10.29 -28.80
C ALA A 464 -2.20 -8.87 -29.00
N ASN A 465 -1.94 -8.49 -30.24
CA ASN A 465 -1.53 -7.13 -30.61
C ASN A 465 -0.28 -6.62 -29.85
N ILE A 466 0.73 -7.47 -29.67
CA ILE A 466 1.94 -7.11 -28.93
C ILE A 466 3.04 -6.62 -29.89
N THR A 467 3.60 -5.45 -29.60
CA THR A 467 4.77 -4.92 -30.29
C THR A 467 5.93 -4.79 -29.30
N THR A 468 7.06 -5.43 -29.62
CA THR A 468 8.28 -5.31 -28.81
C THR A 468 9.44 -4.77 -29.65
N SER A 469 10.19 -3.81 -29.08
CA SER A 469 11.36 -3.22 -29.71
C SER A 469 12.45 -2.93 -28.68
N PHE A 470 13.62 -2.51 -29.16
CA PHE A 470 14.74 -2.14 -28.29
C PHE A 470 15.47 -0.91 -28.83
N ASN A 471 16.03 -0.12 -27.93
CA ASN A 471 16.84 1.06 -28.28
C ASN A 471 18.28 0.68 -28.68
N THR A 472 18.86 -0.31 -28.01
CA THR A 472 20.18 -0.89 -28.32
C THR A 472 19.97 -2.34 -28.79
N PRO A 473 20.69 -2.82 -29.82
CA PRO A 473 20.55 -4.19 -30.29
C PRO A 473 20.60 -5.21 -29.15
N ASP A 474 19.64 -6.13 -29.14
CA ASP A 474 19.51 -7.19 -28.14
C ASP A 474 19.58 -8.56 -28.82
N LEU A 475 20.50 -9.41 -28.37
CA LEU A 475 20.75 -10.71 -28.97
C LEU A 475 19.88 -11.83 -28.37
N ARG A 476 18.96 -11.49 -27.47
CA ARG A 476 17.94 -12.41 -26.98
C ARG A 476 16.76 -12.46 -27.96
N PRO A 477 15.98 -13.55 -27.96
CA PRO A 477 14.67 -13.56 -28.62
C PRO A 477 13.74 -12.51 -28.04
N ALA A 478 12.74 -12.11 -28.82
CA ALA A 478 11.68 -11.22 -28.34
C ALA A 478 10.75 -11.90 -27.34
N ALA A 479 10.52 -13.21 -27.50
CA ALA A 479 9.75 -13.97 -26.55
C ALA A 479 10.32 -15.37 -26.31
N SER A 480 10.14 -15.89 -25.10
CA SER A 480 10.55 -17.24 -24.70
C SER A 480 9.50 -17.85 -23.79
N PHE A 481 9.03 -19.04 -24.18
CA PHE A 481 7.96 -19.79 -23.55
C PHE A 481 8.43 -21.18 -23.17
N SER A 482 8.15 -21.61 -21.94
CA SER A 482 8.45 -22.98 -21.53
C SER A 482 7.36 -23.56 -20.61
N ASP A 483 7.06 -24.84 -20.79
CA ASP A 483 6.09 -25.58 -19.97
C ASP A 483 4.71 -24.90 -19.97
N ILE A 484 4.14 -24.70 -21.17
CA ILE A 484 2.83 -24.03 -21.36
C ILE A 484 1.84 -24.96 -22.05
N VAL A 485 0.62 -25.00 -21.53
CA VAL A 485 -0.52 -25.70 -22.13
C VAL A 485 -1.52 -24.66 -22.64
N GLY A 486 -1.70 -24.59 -23.95
CA GLY A 486 -2.54 -23.58 -24.59
C GLY A 486 -1.84 -22.21 -24.65
N LEU A 487 -1.10 -21.98 -25.74
CA LEU A 487 -0.47 -20.69 -26.03
C LEU A 487 -1.04 -20.14 -27.34
N GLU A 488 -1.69 -19.00 -27.27
CA GLU A 488 -2.16 -18.29 -28.45
C GLU A 488 -1.36 -16.99 -28.65
N ILE A 489 -0.83 -16.78 -29.87
CA ILE A 489 -0.09 -15.59 -30.27
C ILE A 489 -0.77 -15.01 -31.51
N ASP A 490 -1.37 -13.83 -31.39
CA ASP A 490 -2.02 -13.14 -32.49
C ASP A 490 -1.45 -11.74 -32.67
N ASN A 491 -1.04 -11.41 -33.90
CA ASN A 491 -0.50 -10.10 -34.26
C ASN A 491 0.69 -9.65 -33.39
N PHE A 492 1.67 -10.56 -33.19
CA PHE A 492 2.92 -10.25 -32.49
C PHE A 492 3.94 -9.67 -33.48
N LYS A 493 4.47 -8.48 -33.17
CA LYS A 493 5.40 -7.71 -34.01
C LYS A 493 6.70 -7.43 -33.26
N PRO A 494 7.63 -8.38 -33.23
CA PRO A 494 8.92 -8.19 -32.56
C PRO A 494 9.95 -7.51 -33.46
N GLN A 495 10.78 -6.64 -32.88
CA GLN A 495 12.04 -6.27 -33.48
C GLN A 495 13.07 -7.37 -33.21
N VAL A 496 13.84 -7.76 -34.22
CA VAL A 496 14.85 -8.83 -34.12
C VAL A 496 16.19 -8.28 -34.56
N ALA A 497 17.22 -8.44 -33.72
CA ALA A 497 18.57 -8.01 -34.07
C ALA A 497 19.23 -9.01 -35.04
N ASN A 498 20.18 -8.52 -35.84
CA ASN A 498 21.00 -9.38 -36.69
C ASN A 498 21.76 -10.41 -35.86
N GLY A 499 21.72 -11.67 -36.29
CA GLY A 499 22.37 -12.79 -35.61
C GLY A 499 21.51 -13.53 -34.59
N VAL A 500 20.30 -13.05 -34.28
CA VAL A 500 19.32 -13.78 -33.48
C VAL A 500 18.69 -14.88 -34.34
N ARG A 501 18.71 -16.12 -33.84
CA ARG A 501 18.26 -17.29 -34.61
C ARG A 501 16.74 -17.39 -34.75
N ALA A 502 16.00 -16.96 -33.75
CA ALA A 502 14.55 -17.01 -33.71
C ALA A 502 13.98 -15.84 -32.90
N ALA A 503 12.92 -15.22 -33.39
CA ALA A 503 12.21 -14.18 -32.68
C ALA A 503 11.47 -14.71 -31.44
N VAL A 504 10.99 -15.95 -31.50
CA VAL A 504 10.26 -16.64 -30.45
C VAL A 504 10.86 -18.02 -30.23
N ILE A 505 11.06 -18.39 -28.97
CA ILE A 505 11.45 -19.73 -28.55
C ILE A 505 10.28 -20.35 -27.74
N ALA A 506 9.89 -21.57 -28.11
CA ALA A 506 8.88 -22.34 -27.42
C ALA A 506 9.42 -23.74 -27.09
N GLN A 507 9.46 -24.09 -25.82
CA GLN A 507 9.93 -25.39 -25.31
C GLN A 507 8.85 -26.02 -24.46
N ASN A 508 8.54 -27.30 -24.72
CA ASN A 508 7.51 -28.02 -23.98
C ASN A 508 6.16 -27.26 -23.96
N VAL A 509 5.73 -26.77 -25.14
CA VAL A 509 4.47 -26.03 -25.33
C VAL A 509 3.51 -26.92 -26.11
N SER A 510 2.32 -27.12 -25.59
CA SER A 510 1.23 -27.81 -26.27
C SER A 510 0.06 -26.86 -26.57
N GLY A 511 -0.68 -27.15 -27.65
CA GLY A 511 -1.79 -26.27 -28.05
C GLY A 511 -1.33 -24.88 -28.52
N LEU A 512 -0.16 -24.80 -29.16
CA LEU A 512 0.34 -23.54 -29.74
C LEU A 512 -0.50 -23.16 -30.99
N VAL A 513 -1.00 -21.95 -30.99
CA VAL A 513 -1.67 -21.30 -32.12
C VAL A 513 -0.98 -19.96 -32.40
N VAL A 514 -0.53 -19.78 -33.64
CA VAL A 514 0.07 -18.51 -34.11
C VAL A 514 -0.77 -17.97 -35.25
N ARG A 515 -1.18 -16.69 -35.14
CA ARG A 515 -1.96 -16.00 -36.20
C ARG A 515 -1.36 -14.60 -36.43
N ASN A 516 -1.53 -14.11 -37.65
CA ASN A 516 -1.25 -12.72 -38.02
C ASN A 516 0.10 -12.17 -37.58
N SER A 517 1.11 -13.03 -37.33
CA SER A 517 2.40 -12.67 -36.72
C SER A 517 3.53 -12.82 -37.76
N PRO A 518 3.86 -11.77 -38.53
CA PRO A 518 4.85 -11.83 -39.59
C PRO A 518 6.21 -12.28 -39.09
N GLY A 519 6.84 -13.25 -39.76
CA GLY A 519 8.17 -13.75 -39.36
C GLY A 519 8.17 -14.81 -38.25
N LEU A 520 7.00 -15.22 -37.78
CA LEU A 520 6.82 -16.42 -36.96
C LEU A 520 6.33 -17.57 -37.82
N PRO A 521 6.72 -18.82 -37.55
CA PRO A 521 6.32 -19.98 -38.33
C PRO A 521 4.82 -20.27 -38.31
#